data_f494fecb6c873bc4b11af7f8d97dc0fc
#
_entry.id   f494fecb6c873bc4b11af7f8d97dc0fc
#
_cell.length_a   1.000
_cell.length_b   1.000
_cell.length_c   1.000
_cell.angle_alpha   90.00
_cell.angle_beta   90.00
_cell.angle_gamma   90.00
#
_symmetry.space_group_name_H-M   'P 1'
#
loop_
_entity.id
_entity.type
_entity.pdbx_description
1 polymer ?
#
loop_
_entity_poly.entity_id
_entity_poly.type
_entity_poly.pdbx_seq_one_letter_code
_entity_poly.pdbx_strand_id
1 'polypeptide(L)'
;MRKITSVLVLLASAIPGLALPPAPMPRRSPELTIYEPSGKTTLLSAFRGKVVVIEFLFIASPHCLRVAQTLNRLEQELGPGGLQSVAVAFPAPGSDANGPLVTYIVHDLKLTYPVGYTDSTSVDKYLERGRADVLNIPQVVVIDRSGMIRAQSGAKPGDPKLEDEASLRHLLAPLLKETPPSDNAAKTEPLATTRKTQ
;
A
#
# COMPACT_ATOMS: atom_id res chain seq x y z
N MET A 1 -33.29 -62.40 12.48
CA MET A 1 -33.66 -60.97 12.34
C MET A 1 -32.38 -60.10 12.47
N ARG A 2 -31.82 -59.66 11.36
CA ARG A 2 -30.60 -58.85 11.32
C ARG A 2 -31.00 -57.38 11.19
N LYS A 3 -30.66 -56.58 12.22
CA LYS A 3 -30.89 -55.11 12.20
C LYS A 3 -29.75 -54.47 11.40
N ILE A 4 -30.08 -53.83 10.27
CA ILE A 4 -29.15 -53.03 9.46
C ILE A 4 -29.20 -51.60 10.00
N THR A 5 -28.13 -51.18 10.64
CA THR A 5 -27.98 -49.80 11.12
C THR A 5 -27.35 -48.99 9.98
N SER A 6 -28.15 -48.15 9.33
CA SER A 6 -27.65 -47.20 8.28
C SER A 6 -26.91 -46.07 8.98
N VAL A 7 -25.62 -45.98 8.72
CA VAL A 7 -24.77 -44.82 9.10
C VAL A 7 -24.87 -43.77 7.99
N LEU A 8 -25.51 -42.67 8.31
CA LEU A 8 -25.59 -41.48 7.42
C LEU A 8 -24.30 -40.70 7.55
N VAL A 9 -23.42 -40.80 6.55
CA VAL A 9 -22.20 -39.98 6.47
C VAL A 9 -22.58 -38.64 5.88
N LEU A 10 -22.58 -37.57 6.71
CA LEU A 10 -22.70 -36.19 6.26
C LEU A 10 -21.35 -35.76 5.65
N LEU A 11 -21.27 -35.67 4.32
CA LEU A 11 -20.16 -34.98 3.63
C LEU A 11 -20.35 -33.46 3.82
N ALA A 12 -19.52 -32.88 4.67
CA ALA A 12 -19.38 -31.41 4.74
C ALA A 12 -18.65 -30.94 3.51
N SER A 13 -19.35 -30.38 2.53
CA SER A 13 -18.79 -29.72 1.37
C SER A 13 -18.16 -28.41 1.83
N ALA A 14 -16.82 -28.35 1.92
CA ALA A 14 -16.09 -27.10 2.08
C ALA A 14 -16.30 -26.24 0.82
N ILE A 15 -17.06 -25.16 0.94
CA ILE A 15 -17.21 -24.15 -0.12
C ILE A 15 -15.84 -23.47 -0.23
N PRO A 16 -15.15 -23.55 -1.38
CA PRO A 16 -13.93 -22.77 -1.58
C PRO A 16 -14.29 -21.29 -1.43
N GLY A 17 -13.64 -20.61 -0.48
CA GLY A 17 -13.83 -19.19 -0.25
C GLY A 17 -13.58 -18.43 -1.56
N LEU A 18 -14.64 -17.85 -2.12
CA LEU A 18 -14.54 -16.97 -3.29
C LEU A 18 -13.74 -15.75 -2.84
N ALA A 19 -12.50 -15.61 -3.31
CA ALA A 19 -11.74 -14.39 -3.12
C ALA A 19 -12.52 -13.24 -3.76
N LEU A 20 -12.89 -12.25 -2.97
CA LEU A 20 -13.55 -11.06 -3.49
C LEU A 20 -12.57 -10.34 -4.44
N PRO A 21 -13.04 -9.84 -5.59
CA PRO A 21 -12.20 -9.02 -6.46
C PRO A 21 -11.72 -7.78 -5.69
N PRO A 22 -10.51 -7.25 -5.99
CA PRO A 22 -10.03 -6.03 -5.36
C PRO A 22 -11.03 -4.89 -5.59
N ALA A 23 -11.15 -4.00 -4.60
CA ALA A 23 -12.08 -2.88 -4.68
C ALA A 23 -11.76 -2.00 -5.91
N PRO A 24 -12.80 -1.52 -6.64
CA PRO A 24 -12.58 -0.66 -7.79
C PRO A 24 -11.91 0.66 -7.40
N MET A 25 -11.07 1.21 -8.29
CA MET A 25 -10.48 2.54 -8.10
C MET A 25 -11.47 3.65 -8.53
N PRO A 26 -11.51 4.81 -7.85
CA PRO A 26 -10.73 5.14 -6.65
C PRO A 26 -11.31 4.49 -5.37
N ARG A 27 -10.43 4.10 -4.44
CA ARG A 27 -10.83 3.56 -3.13
C ARG A 27 -10.13 4.31 -2.00
N ARG A 28 -10.71 4.29 -0.78
CA ARG A 28 -10.08 4.90 0.39
C ARG A 28 -8.78 4.18 0.73
N SER A 29 -7.72 4.96 0.95
CA SER A 29 -6.46 4.40 1.44
C SER A 29 -6.64 3.86 2.87
N PRO A 30 -6.35 2.58 3.12
CA PRO A 30 -6.25 2.07 4.49
C PRO A 30 -5.16 2.79 5.27
N GLU A 31 -5.24 2.76 6.60
CA GLU A 31 -4.12 3.20 7.42
C GLU A 31 -2.96 2.22 7.32
N LEU A 32 -1.76 2.75 7.31
CA LEU A 32 -0.52 1.98 7.30
C LEU A 32 0.43 2.53 8.36
N THR A 33 0.95 1.64 9.21
CA THR A 33 1.99 1.96 10.17
C THR A 33 3.36 1.70 9.55
N ILE A 34 4.20 2.72 9.55
CA ILE A 34 5.55 2.71 8.98
C ILE A 34 6.55 2.86 10.12
N TYR A 35 7.41 1.88 10.29
CA TYR A 35 8.47 1.91 11.31
C TYR A 35 9.74 2.49 10.69
N GLU A 36 10.24 3.57 11.26
CA GLU A 36 11.47 4.21 10.79
C GLU A 36 12.70 3.64 11.48
N PRO A 37 13.88 3.65 10.85
CA PRO A 37 15.14 3.21 11.48
C PRO A 37 15.48 3.94 12.77
N SER A 38 15.00 5.18 12.92
CA SER A 38 15.15 6.00 14.12
C SER A 38 14.39 5.48 15.35
N GLY A 39 13.53 4.46 15.17
CA GLY A 39 12.58 3.98 16.17
C GLY A 39 11.27 4.77 16.19
N LYS A 40 11.14 5.82 15.40
CA LYS A 40 9.90 6.56 15.22
C LYS A 40 8.89 5.72 14.43
N THR A 41 7.62 5.91 14.76
CA THR A 41 6.49 5.33 14.02
C THR A 41 5.75 6.46 13.31
N THR A 42 5.53 6.31 12.01
CA THR A 42 4.77 7.24 11.21
C THR A 42 3.52 6.56 10.66
N LEU A 43 2.37 7.20 10.81
CA LEU A 43 1.12 6.75 10.20
C LEU A 43 0.98 7.38 8.81
N LEU A 44 0.47 6.62 7.85
CA LEU A 44 0.25 7.12 6.50
C LEU A 44 -0.69 8.33 6.47
N SER A 45 -1.67 8.38 7.37
CA SER A 45 -2.58 9.51 7.52
C SER A 45 -1.89 10.83 7.91
N ALA A 46 -0.66 10.80 8.41
CA ALA A 46 0.13 12.02 8.67
C ALA A 46 0.43 12.83 7.40
N PHE A 47 0.31 12.22 6.23
CA PHE A 47 0.54 12.87 4.92
C PHE A 47 -0.76 13.36 4.25
N ARG A 48 -1.90 13.36 4.94
CA ARG A 48 -3.15 13.89 4.38
C ARG A 48 -2.98 15.35 3.91
N GLY A 49 -3.70 15.70 2.85
CA GLY A 49 -3.57 17.00 2.20
C GLY A 49 -2.47 17.07 1.14
N LYS A 50 -1.57 16.09 1.11
CA LYS A 50 -0.58 15.90 0.04
C LYS A 50 -1.01 14.83 -0.95
N VAL A 51 -0.48 14.89 -2.16
CA VAL A 51 -0.51 13.75 -3.08
C VAL A 51 0.60 12.81 -2.65
N VAL A 52 0.26 11.56 -2.31
CA VAL A 52 1.23 10.61 -1.77
C VAL A 52 1.53 9.54 -2.80
N VAL A 53 2.82 9.25 -3.00
CA VAL A 53 3.27 8.08 -3.77
C VAL A 53 3.99 7.13 -2.82
N ILE A 54 3.43 5.93 -2.64
CA ILE A 54 4.06 4.88 -1.83
C ILE A 54 4.69 3.85 -2.75
N GLU A 55 5.94 3.51 -2.48
CA GLU A 55 6.60 2.33 -3.02
C GLU A 55 6.73 1.26 -1.95
N PHE A 56 6.16 0.08 -2.18
CA PHE A 56 6.47 -1.13 -1.41
C PHE A 56 7.60 -1.87 -2.11
N LEU A 57 8.69 -2.11 -1.38
CA LEU A 57 9.92 -2.59 -1.98
C LEU A 57 10.58 -3.76 -1.22
N PHE A 58 11.34 -4.57 -1.97
CA PHE A 58 12.36 -5.44 -1.40
C PHE A 58 13.73 -4.77 -1.50
N ILE A 59 14.42 -4.66 -0.37
CA ILE A 59 15.72 -3.95 -0.28
C ILE A 59 16.77 -4.53 -1.23
N ALA A 60 16.77 -5.85 -1.43
CA ALA A 60 17.71 -6.53 -2.32
C ALA A 60 17.34 -6.48 -3.82
N SER A 61 16.25 -5.81 -4.19
CA SER A 61 15.82 -5.73 -5.59
C SER A 61 16.39 -4.52 -6.30
N PRO A 62 17.28 -4.68 -7.30
CA PRO A 62 17.79 -3.54 -8.07
C PRO A 62 16.70 -2.75 -8.80
N HIS A 63 15.58 -3.40 -9.16
CA HIS A 63 14.44 -2.72 -9.76
C HIS A 63 13.77 -1.77 -8.77
N CYS A 64 13.51 -2.23 -7.54
CA CYS A 64 12.99 -1.37 -6.47
C CYS A 64 13.89 -0.17 -6.21
N LEU A 65 15.20 -0.39 -6.08
CA LEU A 65 16.15 0.69 -5.82
C LEU A 65 16.17 1.76 -6.92
N ARG A 66 15.97 1.36 -8.20
CA ARG A 66 15.82 2.33 -9.31
C ARG A 66 14.53 3.15 -9.19
N VAL A 67 13.42 2.53 -8.79
CA VAL A 67 12.16 3.26 -8.57
C VAL A 67 12.29 4.20 -7.39
N ALA A 68 12.92 3.78 -6.29
CA ALA A 68 13.21 4.65 -5.15
C ALA A 68 14.02 5.90 -5.56
N GLN A 69 15.02 5.75 -6.43
CA GLN A 69 15.78 6.89 -6.98
C GLN A 69 14.92 7.79 -7.88
N THR A 70 14.01 7.21 -8.66
CA THR A 70 13.04 7.97 -9.46
C THR A 70 12.11 8.79 -8.55
N LEU A 71 11.57 8.18 -7.50
CA LEU A 71 10.76 8.89 -6.51
C LEU A 71 11.54 10.00 -5.81
N ASN A 72 12.84 9.80 -5.57
CA ASN A 72 13.68 10.83 -4.97
C ASN A 72 13.82 12.07 -5.86
N ARG A 73 13.97 11.89 -7.18
CA ARG A 73 13.96 13.02 -8.14
C ARG A 73 12.60 13.72 -8.16
N LEU A 74 11.52 12.95 -8.22
CA LEU A 74 10.16 13.51 -8.20
C LEU A 74 9.87 14.27 -6.91
N GLU A 75 10.31 13.77 -5.76
CA GLU A 75 10.17 14.46 -4.47
C GLU A 75 10.88 15.78 -4.44
N GLN A 76 12.13 15.84 -4.93
CA GLN A 76 12.91 17.06 -4.99
C GLN A 76 12.27 18.12 -5.90
N GLU A 77 11.67 17.70 -7.01
CA GLU A 77 11.06 18.59 -7.99
C GLU A 77 9.62 19.00 -7.59
N LEU A 78 8.79 18.03 -7.21
CA LEU A 78 7.34 18.20 -7.02
C LEU A 78 6.92 18.31 -5.55
N GLY A 79 7.82 17.99 -4.61
CA GLY A 79 7.55 18.08 -3.17
C GLY A 79 7.11 19.48 -2.73
N PRO A 80 7.74 20.58 -3.18
CA PRO A 80 7.25 21.94 -2.91
C PRO A 80 5.82 22.19 -3.41
N GLY A 81 5.38 21.49 -4.48
CA GLY A 81 4.02 21.52 -5.02
C GLY A 81 3.02 20.61 -4.30
N GLY A 82 3.47 19.88 -3.28
CA GLY A 82 2.61 19.05 -2.44
C GLY A 82 2.66 17.55 -2.75
N LEU A 83 3.69 17.07 -3.46
CA LEU A 83 4.00 15.64 -3.52
C LEU A 83 4.60 15.19 -2.18
N GLN A 84 4.36 13.96 -1.80
CA GLN A 84 5.04 13.23 -0.74
C GLN A 84 5.34 11.82 -1.20
N SER A 85 6.59 11.53 -1.45
CA SER A 85 7.06 10.17 -1.67
C SER A 85 7.28 9.46 -0.34
N VAL A 86 7.01 8.15 -0.30
CA VAL A 86 7.22 7.28 0.86
C VAL A 86 7.69 5.93 0.33
N ALA A 87 8.76 5.38 0.89
CA ALA A 87 9.16 4.01 0.61
C ALA A 87 8.97 3.12 1.84
N VAL A 88 8.40 1.94 1.64
CA VAL A 88 8.11 0.99 2.71
C VAL A 88 8.73 -0.36 2.35
N ALA A 89 9.83 -0.67 3.00
CA ALA A 89 10.46 -1.98 2.89
C ALA A 89 9.65 -3.04 3.65
N PHE A 90 9.59 -4.25 3.12
CA PHE A 90 9.00 -5.39 3.81
C PHE A 90 9.78 -6.67 3.49
N PRO A 91 9.71 -7.72 4.33
CA PRO A 91 10.50 -8.92 4.12
C PRO A 91 10.12 -9.65 2.84
N ALA A 92 11.10 -9.99 2.00
CA ALA A 92 10.95 -11.02 0.99
C ALA A 92 10.86 -12.39 1.67
N PRO A 93 10.28 -13.43 1.05
CA PRO A 93 10.29 -14.77 1.61
C PRO A 93 11.71 -15.21 2.01
N GLY A 94 11.91 -15.56 3.31
CA GLY A 94 13.19 -15.99 3.83
C GLY A 94 14.21 -14.86 4.13
N SER A 95 13.79 -13.61 4.15
CA SER A 95 14.63 -12.45 4.50
C SER A 95 13.96 -11.54 5.52
N ASP A 96 14.72 -10.61 6.08
CA ASP A 96 14.22 -9.57 6.97
C ASP A 96 14.20 -8.20 6.27
N ALA A 97 13.21 -7.36 6.60
CA ALA A 97 13.26 -5.92 6.39
C ALA A 97 13.32 -5.27 7.76
N ASN A 98 14.39 -4.56 8.05
CA ASN A 98 14.64 -3.98 9.38
C ASN A 98 15.33 -2.62 9.28
N GLY A 99 15.40 -1.93 10.42
CA GLY A 99 15.97 -0.60 10.51
C GLY A 99 17.39 -0.47 9.93
N PRO A 100 18.36 -1.34 10.26
CA PRO A 100 19.71 -1.28 9.71
C PRO A 100 19.77 -1.34 8.18
N LEU A 101 19.02 -2.24 7.56
CA LEU A 101 18.98 -2.37 6.10
C LEU A 101 18.32 -1.14 5.44
N VAL A 102 17.26 -0.62 6.04
CA VAL A 102 16.62 0.63 5.58
C VAL A 102 17.58 1.80 5.71
N THR A 103 18.29 1.92 6.83
CA THR A 103 19.32 2.96 7.01
C THR A 103 20.37 2.92 5.91
N TYR A 104 20.84 1.70 5.57
CA TYR A 104 21.83 1.51 4.52
C TYR A 104 21.32 2.06 3.18
N ILE A 105 20.14 1.66 2.71
CA ILE A 105 19.63 2.13 1.40
C ILE A 105 19.33 3.64 1.39
N VAL A 106 18.85 4.21 2.48
CA VAL A 106 18.62 5.66 2.60
C VAL A 106 19.92 6.42 2.39
N HIS A 107 21.00 5.99 3.05
CA HIS A 107 22.30 6.61 2.94
C HIS A 107 22.94 6.39 1.54
N ASP A 108 22.93 5.14 1.06
CA ASP A 108 23.56 4.76 -0.21
C ASP A 108 22.91 5.47 -1.41
N LEU A 109 21.57 5.54 -1.44
CA LEU A 109 20.80 6.19 -2.50
C LEU A 109 20.54 7.67 -2.23
N LYS A 110 20.98 8.22 -1.10
CA LYS A 110 20.76 9.62 -0.68
C LYS A 110 19.29 10.02 -0.77
N LEU A 111 18.40 9.17 -0.26
CA LEU A 111 16.97 9.41 -0.29
C LEU A 111 16.59 10.54 0.67
N THR A 112 15.78 11.49 0.20
CA THR A 112 15.40 12.72 0.93
C THR A 112 13.97 12.70 1.43
N TYR A 113 13.25 11.61 1.24
CA TYR A 113 11.86 11.40 1.67
C TYR A 113 11.78 10.26 2.70
N PRO A 114 10.67 10.12 3.44
CA PRO A 114 10.50 9.09 4.45
C PRO A 114 10.65 7.67 3.88
N VAL A 115 11.53 6.90 4.49
CA VAL A 115 11.74 5.48 4.20
C VAL A 115 11.64 4.71 5.50
N GLY A 116 10.79 3.70 5.52
CA GLY A 116 10.63 2.83 6.68
C GLY A 116 10.38 1.39 6.28
N TYR A 117 9.89 0.60 7.23
CA TYR A 117 9.58 -0.81 7.00
C TYR A 117 8.27 -1.20 7.71
N THR A 118 7.71 -2.31 7.27
CA THR A 118 6.54 -2.94 7.89
C THR A 118 6.57 -4.45 7.63
N ASP A 119 5.62 -5.19 8.19
CA ASP A 119 5.50 -6.63 7.94
C ASP A 119 4.73 -6.94 6.64
N SER A 120 4.96 -8.14 6.10
CA SER A 120 4.34 -8.59 4.85
C SER A 120 2.81 -8.67 4.93
N THR A 121 2.26 -9.02 6.10
CA THR A 121 0.80 -9.12 6.30
C THR A 121 0.13 -7.76 6.17
N SER A 122 0.76 -6.71 6.73
CA SER A 122 0.32 -5.32 6.60
C SER A 122 0.34 -4.85 5.15
N VAL A 123 1.38 -5.22 4.39
CA VAL A 123 1.47 -4.92 2.95
C VAL A 123 0.39 -5.63 2.16
N ASP A 124 0.20 -6.94 2.38
CA ASP A 124 -0.83 -7.72 1.69
C ASP A 124 -2.23 -7.16 1.94
N LYS A 125 -2.53 -6.82 3.19
CA LYS A 125 -3.80 -6.18 3.56
C LYS A 125 -3.98 -4.82 2.89
N TYR A 126 -2.93 -3.99 2.86
CA TYR A 126 -2.99 -2.67 2.25
C TYR A 126 -3.25 -2.75 0.74
N LEU A 127 -2.56 -3.65 0.06
CA LEU A 127 -2.69 -3.89 -1.38
C LEU A 127 -3.94 -4.69 -1.75
N GLU A 128 -4.72 -5.16 -0.76
CA GLU A 128 -5.87 -6.07 -0.94
C GLU A 128 -5.48 -7.35 -1.69
N ARG A 129 -4.28 -7.86 -1.41
CA ARG A 129 -3.70 -9.02 -2.07
C ARG A 129 -4.09 -10.31 -1.35
N GLY A 130 -4.60 -11.28 -2.10
CA GLY A 130 -4.83 -12.64 -1.61
C GLY A 130 -3.54 -13.47 -1.58
N ARG A 131 -3.55 -14.57 -0.81
CA ARG A 131 -2.38 -15.48 -0.71
C ARG A 131 -1.97 -16.13 -2.04
N ALA A 132 -2.90 -16.26 -2.97
CA ALA A 132 -2.66 -16.85 -4.30
C ALA A 132 -2.21 -15.83 -5.34
N ASP A 133 -2.26 -14.53 -5.01
CA ASP A 133 -1.90 -13.49 -5.96
C ASP A 133 -0.38 -13.39 -6.09
N VAL A 134 0.08 -13.26 -7.32
CA VAL A 134 1.50 -13.02 -7.60
C VAL A 134 1.87 -11.62 -7.12
N LEU A 135 2.92 -11.54 -6.32
CA LEU A 135 3.48 -10.26 -5.88
C LEU A 135 4.56 -9.82 -6.87
N ASN A 136 4.21 -8.88 -7.74
CA ASN A 136 5.20 -8.14 -8.52
C ASN A 136 5.73 -6.97 -7.70
N ILE A 137 7.03 -6.76 -7.70
CA ILE A 137 7.68 -5.66 -6.99
C ILE A 137 8.61 -4.87 -7.95
N PRO A 138 8.69 -3.56 -7.74
CA PRO A 138 8.02 -2.75 -6.71
C PRO A 138 6.50 -2.66 -6.92
N GLN A 139 5.75 -2.48 -5.82
CA GLN A 139 4.36 -2.05 -5.89
C GLN A 139 4.30 -0.56 -5.61
N VAL A 140 3.72 0.19 -6.52
CA VAL A 140 3.56 1.65 -6.38
C VAL A 140 2.09 1.98 -6.26
N VAL A 141 1.76 2.85 -5.32
CA VAL A 141 0.38 3.31 -5.05
C VAL A 141 0.37 4.83 -5.05
N VAL A 142 -0.58 5.43 -5.77
CA VAL A 142 -0.78 6.88 -5.81
C VAL A 142 -2.08 7.24 -5.09
N ILE A 143 -1.98 8.16 -4.12
CA ILE A 143 -3.07 8.61 -3.26
C ILE A 143 -3.24 10.11 -3.47
N ASP A 144 -4.46 10.57 -3.63
CA ASP A 144 -4.76 11.99 -3.75
C ASP A 144 -4.79 12.70 -2.38
N ARG A 145 -4.95 14.02 -2.41
CA ARG A 145 -4.99 14.88 -1.21
C ARG A 145 -6.11 14.53 -0.24
N SER A 146 -7.19 13.91 -0.71
CA SER A 146 -8.33 13.47 0.10
C SER A 146 -8.11 12.10 0.76
N GLY A 147 -7.01 11.41 0.41
CA GLY A 147 -6.67 10.08 0.91
C GLY A 147 -7.33 8.95 0.12
N MET A 148 -7.71 9.20 -1.13
CA MET A 148 -8.21 8.16 -2.03
C MET A 148 -7.08 7.62 -2.90
N ILE A 149 -6.94 6.29 -2.96
CA ILE A 149 -6.04 5.62 -3.90
C ILE A 149 -6.62 5.83 -5.31
N ARG A 150 -5.83 6.47 -6.16
CA ARG A 150 -6.19 6.78 -7.55
C ARG A 150 -5.61 5.77 -8.54
N ALA A 151 -4.49 5.18 -8.18
CA ALA A 151 -3.86 4.12 -8.97
C ALA A 151 -3.00 3.23 -8.07
N GLN A 152 -2.85 1.97 -8.47
CA GLN A 152 -2.00 0.97 -7.85
C GLN A 152 -1.38 0.13 -8.96
N SER A 153 -0.06 -0.17 -8.86
CA SER A 153 0.60 -1.09 -9.79
C SER A 153 -0.10 -2.44 -9.74
N GLY A 154 -0.21 -3.08 -10.88
CA GLY A 154 -0.82 -4.38 -10.99
C GLY A 154 0.03 -5.35 -11.80
N ALA A 155 -0.38 -6.63 -11.77
CA ALA A 155 0.27 -7.71 -12.49
C ALA A 155 -0.43 -8.04 -13.81
N LYS A 156 -1.56 -7.40 -14.11
CA LYS A 156 -2.41 -7.73 -15.26
C LYS A 156 -2.11 -6.83 -16.45
N PRO A 157 -2.28 -7.30 -17.69
CA PRO A 157 -2.25 -6.44 -18.86
C PRO A 157 -3.26 -5.30 -18.72
N GLY A 158 -2.80 -4.05 -18.93
CA GLY A 158 -3.62 -2.85 -18.77
C GLY A 158 -3.52 -2.18 -17.41
N ASP A 159 -2.88 -2.80 -16.43
CA ASP A 159 -2.61 -2.14 -15.15
C ASP A 159 -1.61 -0.99 -15.33
N PRO A 160 -1.71 0.06 -14.50
CA PRO A 160 -0.79 1.20 -14.57
C PRO A 160 0.67 0.79 -14.34
N LYS A 161 1.58 1.24 -15.22
CA LYS A 161 3.02 1.07 -15.06
C LYS A 161 3.60 2.19 -14.21
N LEU A 162 3.30 2.16 -12.91
CA LEU A 162 3.67 3.22 -11.98
C LEU A 162 5.15 3.20 -11.57
N GLU A 163 5.91 2.20 -11.99
CA GLU A 163 7.37 2.16 -11.89
C GLU A 163 8.07 3.01 -12.98
N ASP A 164 7.32 3.44 -14.02
CA ASP A 164 7.81 4.32 -15.07
C ASP A 164 7.59 5.79 -14.71
N GLU A 165 8.66 6.58 -14.80
CA GLU A 165 8.64 8.01 -14.42
C GLU A 165 7.64 8.83 -15.25
N ALA A 166 7.54 8.57 -16.56
CA ALA A 166 6.64 9.32 -17.44
C ALA A 166 5.17 9.04 -17.09
N SER A 167 4.85 7.77 -16.80
CA SER A 167 3.52 7.35 -16.35
C SER A 167 3.15 7.98 -15.01
N LEU A 168 4.09 8.01 -14.05
CA LEU A 168 3.89 8.69 -12.77
C LEU A 168 3.65 10.20 -12.96
N ARG A 169 4.48 10.89 -13.74
CA ARG A 169 4.32 12.32 -14.01
C ARG A 169 2.98 12.64 -14.63
N HIS A 170 2.54 11.83 -15.59
CA HIS A 170 1.24 12.01 -16.23
C HIS A 170 0.08 11.91 -15.23
N LEU A 171 0.14 10.96 -14.32
CA LEU A 171 -0.87 10.76 -13.29
C LEU A 171 -0.82 11.83 -12.19
N LEU A 172 0.38 12.25 -11.77
CA LEU A 172 0.57 13.23 -10.70
C LEU A 172 0.18 14.65 -11.10
N ALA A 173 0.40 15.03 -12.37
CA ALA A 173 0.19 16.39 -12.83
C ALA A 173 -1.23 16.96 -12.56
N PRO A 174 -2.34 16.26 -12.84
CA PRO A 174 -3.67 16.73 -12.46
C PRO A 174 -3.89 16.74 -10.95
N LEU A 175 -3.44 15.70 -10.21
CA LEU A 175 -3.65 15.56 -8.78
C LEU A 175 -2.97 16.68 -7.96
N LEU A 176 -1.81 17.11 -8.41
CA LEU A 176 -1.05 18.20 -7.76
C LEU A 176 -1.73 19.57 -7.94
N LYS A 177 -2.58 19.72 -8.97
CA LYS A 177 -3.37 20.94 -9.20
C LYS A 177 -4.67 20.97 -8.40
N GLU A 178 -5.11 19.83 -7.85
CA GLU A 178 -6.30 19.77 -7.00
C GLU A 178 -6.08 20.56 -5.71
N THR A 179 -7.12 21.31 -5.28
CA THR A 179 -7.07 22.03 -4.01
C THR A 179 -7.08 21.03 -2.85
N PRO A 180 -6.25 21.19 -1.81
CA PRO A 180 -6.35 20.37 -0.61
C PRO A 180 -7.76 20.43 0.00
N PRO A 181 -8.28 19.31 0.54
CA PRO A 181 -9.55 19.33 1.26
C PRO A 181 -9.49 20.38 2.39
N SER A 182 -10.59 21.13 2.58
CA SER A 182 -10.69 22.02 3.74
C SER A 182 -10.70 21.20 5.03
N ASP A 183 -10.02 21.68 6.09
CA ASP A 183 -9.90 20.99 7.40
C ASP A 183 -11.24 20.61 8.05
N ASN A 184 -12.35 21.21 7.61
CA ASN A 184 -13.70 20.89 8.08
C ASN A 184 -14.24 19.54 7.58
N ALA A 185 -13.72 18.99 6.49
CA ALA A 185 -14.19 17.70 5.95
C ALA A 185 -13.68 16.49 6.75
N ALA A 186 -12.59 16.64 7.49
CA ALA A 186 -11.99 15.57 8.30
C ALA A 186 -12.71 15.31 9.63
N LYS A 187 -13.59 16.21 10.07
CA LYS A 187 -14.28 16.12 11.38
C LYS A 187 -15.69 15.53 11.33
N THR A 188 -16.20 15.17 10.16
CA THR A 188 -17.59 14.72 10.00
C THR A 188 -17.71 13.26 9.61
N GLU A 189 -17.03 12.35 10.30
CA GLU A 189 -17.44 10.94 10.30
C GLU A 189 -18.08 10.60 11.66
N PRO A 190 -19.40 10.28 11.70
CA PRO A 190 -20.02 9.75 12.92
C PRO A 190 -19.43 8.37 13.20
N LEU A 191 -18.96 8.14 14.43
CA LEU A 191 -18.72 6.80 14.94
C LEU A 191 -19.94 5.92 14.65
N ALA A 192 -19.74 4.85 13.90
CA ALA A 192 -20.75 3.85 13.68
C ALA A 192 -21.22 3.31 15.05
N THR A 193 -22.42 3.69 15.44
CA THR A 193 -23.09 3.24 16.66
C THR A 193 -23.35 1.75 16.52
N THR A 194 -22.60 0.95 17.27
CA THR A 194 -22.86 -0.49 17.43
C THR A 194 -24.23 -0.64 18.08
N ARG A 195 -25.27 -0.99 17.29
CA ARG A 195 -26.56 -1.43 17.84
C ARG A 195 -26.33 -2.74 18.59
N LYS A 196 -26.36 -2.68 19.91
CA LYS A 196 -26.61 -3.84 20.76
C LYS A 196 -28.04 -4.29 20.51
N THR A 197 -28.19 -5.47 19.96
CA THR A 197 -29.46 -6.20 19.99
C THR A 197 -29.57 -6.93 21.34
N GLN A 198 -30.61 -6.63 22.09
CA GLN A 198 -31.06 -7.40 23.23
C GLN A 198 -31.70 -8.71 22.73
#